data_e7a76d6a355ffa53edb5c34af5cca719
#
_entry.id   e7a76d6a355ffa53edb5c34af5cca719
#
_cell.length_a   1.000
_cell.length_b   1.000
_cell.length_c   1.000
_cell.angle_alpha   90.00
_cell.angle_beta   90.00
_cell.angle_gamma   90.00
#
_symmetry.space_group_name_H-M   'P 1'
#
loop_
_entity.id
_entity.type
_entity.pdbx_description
1 polymer ?
#
loop_
_entity_poly.entity_id
_entity_poly.type
_entity_poly.pdbx_seq_one_letter_code
_entity_poly.pdbx_strand_id
1 'polypeptide(L)'
;MNKFIKMVIDELEEYDRVFDYSMVSEFENSLNCHVYYGETRYCIVFDEWDYVIKIPRYDGRRKGTKINYCQIEEDNYNIAKKYHVEEVLLPIKYIGEFYNNKIYIQKKFTCTNTIAKKESREKRNEMRVKSHTAIYSDTCGYCMAEANCSIDDVWFGRVLSLYGKDFIKRFSKYTVDIGLNDLHNNNIGWLKNRPIILDYAGYYGYGDCSSESY
;
A
#
# COMPACT_ATOMS: atom_id res chain seq x y z
N MET A 1 -3.54 -13.94 21.01
CA MET A 1 -3.08 -12.67 20.41
C MET A 1 -1.57 -12.72 20.25
N ASN A 2 -1.02 -12.20 19.12
CA ASN A 2 0.43 -12.19 18.91
C ASN A 2 1.12 -11.24 19.90
N LYS A 3 2.37 -11.57 20.33
CA LYS A 3 3.13 -10.78 21.34
C LYS A 3 3.32 -9.31 20.92
N PHE A 4 3.62 -9.06 19.65
CA PHE A 4 3.88 -7.69 19.16
C PHE A 4 2.61 -6.84 19.10
N ILE A 5 1.47 -7.45 18.73
CA ILE A 5 0.18 -6.78 18.78
C ILE A 5 -0.16 -6.41 20.23
N LYS A 6 0.08 -7.35 21.16
CA LYS A 6 -0.15 -7.09 22.58
C LYS A 6 0.73 -5.95 23.10
N MET A 7 2.02 -5.93 22.79
CA MET A 7 2.93 -4.84 23.17
C MET A 7 2.41 -3.47 22.70
N VAL A 8 1.96 -3.38 21.46
CA VAL A 8 1.41 -2.12 20.91
C VAL A 8 0.12 -1.72 21.62
N ILE A 9 -0.75 -2.66 21.94
CA ILE A 9 -2.00 -2.38 22.67
C ILE A 9 -1.71 -1.92 24.09
N ASP A 10 -0.82 -2.61 24.81
CA ASP A 10 -0.42 -2.27 26.17
C ASP A 10 0.20 -0.86 26.21
N GLU A 11 1.02 -0.50 25.23
CA GLU A 11 1.61 0.84 25.12
C GLU A 11 0.56 1.92 24.80
N LEU A 12 -0.42 1.62 23.93
CA LEU A 12 -1.52 2.55 23.65
C LEU A 12 -2.40 2.81 24.88
N GLU A 13 -2.48 1.84 25.82
CA GLU A 13 -3.20 1.99 27.08
C GLU A 13 -2.60 3.12 27.93
N GLU A 14 -1.29 3.24 27.99
CA GLU A 14 -0.58 4.25 28.77
C GLU A 14 -0.94 5.69 28.31
N TYR A 15 -1.27 5.86 27.03
CA TYR A 15 -1.62 7.19 26.50
C TYR A 15 -3.11 7.50 26.59
N ASP A 16 -3.98 6.51 26.57
CA ASP A 16 -5.46 6.63 26.58
C ASP A 16 -6.00 7.69 25.59
N ARG A 17 -5.39 7.80 24.42
CA ARG A 17 -5.77 8.74 23.36
C ARG A 17 -5.45 8.19 21.98
N VAL A 18 -5.95 8.88 20.94
CA VAL A 18 -5.62 8.58 19.54
C VAL A 18 -4.12 8.81 19.30
N PHE A 19 -3.47 7.82 18.70
CA PHE A 19 -2.07 7.86 18.35
C PHE A 19 -1.79 8.99 17.35
N ASP A 20 -0.84 9.85 17.68
CA ASP A 20 -0.42 10.98 16.87
C ASP A 20 1.11 11.10 16.75
N TYR A 21 1.57 12.05 15.95
CA TYR A 21 2.99 12.25 15.70
C TYR A 21 3.82 12.54 16.95
N SER A 22 3.26 13.18 17.95
CA SER A 22 4.00 13.53 19.18
C SER A 22 4.41 12.31 20.00
N MET A 23 3.73 11.16 19.81
CA MET A 23 3.97 9.93 20.53
C MET A 23 5.02 9.04 19.86
N VAL A 24 5.40 9.31 18.60
CA VAL A 24 6.24 8.41 17.78
C VAL A 24 7.56 8.10 18.46
N SER A 25 8.30 9.12 18.91
CA SER A 25 9.65 8.92 19.48
C SER A 25 9.63 8.12 20.78
N GLU A 26 8.65 8.36 21.62
CA GLU A 26 8.49 7.64 22.89
C GLU A 26 8.07 6.18 22.62
N PHE A 27 7.15 5.98 21.70
CA PHE A 27 6.68 4.67 21.27
C PHE A 27 7.80 3.79 20.67
N GLU A 28 8.66 4.39 19.83
CA GLU A 28 9.85 3.70 19.28
C GLU A 28 10.82 3.26 20.38
N ASN A 29 11.08 4.13 21.35
CA ASN A 29 11.99 3.85 22.47
C ASN A 29 11.43 2.79 23.42
N SER A 30 10.15 2.88 23.79
CA SER A 30 9.50 1.94 24.70
C SER A 30 9.41 0.54 24.13
N LEU A 31 9.04 0.42 22.85
CA LEU A 31 8.78 -0.87 22.21
C LEU A 31 9.98 -1.44 21.44
N ASN A 32 11.08 -0.71 21.30
CA ASN A 32 12.19 -1.06 20.42
C ASN A 32 11.72 -1.42 19.01
N CYS A 33 10.98 -0.52 18.40
CA CYS A 33 10.40 -0.66 17.07
C CYS A 33 10.74 0.55 16.19
N HIS A 34 10.35 0.51 14.93
CA HIS A 34 10.40 1.65 14.02
C HIS A 34 8.98 2.08 13.65
N VAL A 35 8.69 3.38 13.71
CA VAL A 35 7.41 3.95 13.31
C VAL A 35 7.59 4.78 12.04
N TYR A 36 7.22 4.20 10.92
CA TYR A 36 7.13 4.94 9.65
C TYR A 36 5.75 5.60 9.54
N TYR A 37 5.69 6.79 8.96
CA TYR A 37 4.44 7.51 8.78
C TYR A 37 4.38 8.22 7.43
N GLY A 38 3.20 8.14 6.82
CA GLY A 38 2.82 8.87 5.62
C GLY A 38 1.71 9.87 5.93
N GLU A 39 1.02 10.32 4.90
CA GLU A 39 -0.12 11.26 5.04
C GLU A 39 -1.33 10.60 5.72
N THR A 40 -1.50 9.28 5.57
CA THR A 40 -2.75 8.57 5.86
C THR A 40 -2.65 7.53 6.98
N ARG A 41 -1.44 7.14 7.38
CA ARG A 41 -1.23 6.07 8.36
C ARG A 41 0.12 6.11 9.05
N TYR A 42 0.18 5.49 10.22
CA TYR A 42 1.39 5.07 10.91
C TYR A 42 1.62 3.59 10.64
N CYS A 43 2.89 3.19 10.48
CA CYS A 43 3.32 1.81 10.26
C CYS A 43 4.35 1.44 11.31
N ILE A 44 3.98 0.61 12.27
CA ILE A 44 4.84 0.14 13.36
C ILE A 44 5.50 -1.16 12.93
N VAL A 45 6.83 -1.21 12.94
CA VAL A 45 7.64 -2.29 12.42
C VAL A 45 8.59 -2.79 13.49
N PHE A 46 8.48 -4.06 13.85
CA PHE A 46 9.45 -4.78 14.69
C PHE A 46 10.39 -5.56 13.77
N ASP A 47 11.70 -5.49 13.96
CA ASP A 47 12.65 -6.17 13.07
C ASP A 47 12.46 -7.69 13.03
N GLU A 48 12.11 -8.27 14.17
CA GLU A 48 11.95 -9.71 14.38
C GLU A 48 10.60 -10.27 13.91
N TRP A 49 9.69 -9.43 13.40
CA TRP A 49 8.35 -9.84 13.01
C TRP A 49 8.07 -9.59 11.53
N ASP A 50 7.46 -10.57 10.87
CA ASP A 50 7.16 -10.52 9.44
C ASP A 50 5.94 -9.67 9.06
N TYR A 51 5.36 -8.94 10.02
CA TYR A 51 4.18 -8.10 9.80
C TYR A 51 4.44 -6.67 10.25
N VAL A 52 3.64 -5.78 9.71
CA VAL A 52 3.55 -4.37 10.06
C VAL A 52 2.21 -4.13 10.72
N ILE A 53 2.20 -3.39 11.84
CA ILE A 53 0.97 -2.84 12.41
C ILE A 53 0.70 -1.50 11.74
N LYS A 54 -0.51 -1.31 11.25
CA LYS A 54 -0.96 -0.04 10.65
C LYS A 54 -2.02 0.59 11.54
N ILE A 55 -1.85 1.88 11.85
CA ILE A 55 -2.83 2.71 12.54
C ILE A 55 -3.21 3.86 11.61
N PRO A 56 -4.50 4.12 11.35
CA PRO A 56 -4.94 5.27 10.55
C PRO A 56 -4.44 6.58 11.15
N ARG A 57 -3.98 7.48 10.31
CA ARG A 57 -3.48 8.79 10.71
C ARG A 57 -4.52 9.87 10.43
N TYR A 58 -4.90 10.61 11.48
CA TYR A 58 -5.89 11.68 11.42
C TYR A 58 -5.29 13.07 11.67
N ASP A 59 -4.00 13.15 12.03
CA ASP A 59 -3.25 14.37 12.32
C ASP A 59 -2.37 14.86 11.16
N GLY A 60 -2.46 14.21 9.98
CA GLY A 60 -1.74 14.58 8.77
C GLY A 60 -2.13 15.96 8.21
N ARG A 61 -1.50 16.36 7.10
CA ARG A 61 -1.76 17.67 6.46
C ARG A 61 -3.22 17.90 6.09
N ARG A 62 -3.98 16.82 5.90
CA ARG A 62 -5.42 16.84 5.64
C ARG A 62 -6.24 16.83 6.93
N LYS A 63 -5.91 17.75 7.85
CA LYS A 63 -6.65 17.94 9.08
C LYS A 63 -8.13 18.14 8.78
N GLY A 64 -8.96 17.25 9.32
CA GLY A 64 -10.43 17.29 9.16
C GLY A 64 -11.03 16.12 8.40
N THR A 65 -10.28 15.36 7.62
CA THR A 65 -10.80 14.12 7.04
C THR A 65 -10.64 12.99 8.04
N LYS A 66 -11.75 12.48 8.55
CA LYS A 66 -11.77 11.26 9.39
C LYS A 66 -11.75 9.98 8.53
N ILE A 67 -11.09 10.03 7.36
CA ILE A 67 -11.04 8.91 6.43
C ILE A 67 -10.06 7.87 6.97
N ASN A 68 -10.54 6.64 7.14
CA ASN A 68 -9.74 5.50 7.51
C ASN A 68 -9.23 4.78 6.25
N TYR A 69 -8.05 5.15 5.79
CA TYR A 69 -7.43 4.56 4.59
C TYR A 69 -7.07 3.07 4.77
N CYS A 70 -6.86 2.60 5.99
CA CYS A 70 -6.65 1.16 6.24
C CYS A 70 -7.95 0.36 6.02
N GLN A 71 -9.10 0.92 6.37
CA GLN A 71 -10.40 0.31 6.08
C GLN A 71 -10.67 0.26 4.58
N ILE A 72 -10.36 1.36 3.86
CA ILE A 72 -10.49 1.39 2.40
C ILE A 72 -9.61 0.33 1.73
N GLU A 73 -8.38 0.11 2.22
CA GLU A 73 -7.54 -1.00 1.72
C GLU A 73 -8.21 -2.36 1.96
N GLU A 74 -8.76 -2.61 3.14
CA GLU A 74 -9.44 -3.87 3.44
C GLU A 74 -10.67 -4.08 2.55
N ASP A 75 -11.47 -3.03 2.35
CA ASP A 75 -12.64 -3.05 1.46
C ASP A 75 -12.22 -3.29 0.00
N ASN A 76 -11.21 -2.59 -0.48
CA ASN A 76 -10.66 -2.76 -1.82
C ASN A 76 -10.08 -4.16 -2.03
N TYR A 77 -9.44 -4.76 -1.02
CA TYR A 77 -9.01 -6.16 -1.08
C TYR A 77 -10.20 -7.13 -1.24
N ASN A 78 -11.29 -6.87 -0.55
CA ASN A 78 -12.51 -7.69 -0.69
C ASN A 78 -13.20 -7.48 -2.05
N ILE A 79 -13.11 -6.28 -2.63
CA ILE A 79 -13.56 -6.02 -4.00
C ILE A 79 -12.66 -6.76 -5.00
N ALA A 80 -11.34 -6.74 -4.82
CA ALA A 80 -10.38 -7.44 -5.70
C ALA A 80 -10.69 -8.94 -5.87
N LYS A 81 -11.15 -9.60 -4.82
CA LYS A 81 -11.59 -11.01 -4.89
C LYS A 81 -12.73 -11.23 -5.89
N LYS A 82 -13.64 -10.24 -6.03
CA LYS A 82 -14.74 -10.32 -7.00
C LYS A 82 -14.25 -10.18 -8.44
N TYR A 83 -13.10 -9.53 -8.63
CA TYR A 83 -12.42 -9.36 -9.92
C TYR A 83 -11.42 -10.47 -10.19
N HIS A 84 -11.13 -11.35 -9.21
CA HIS A 84 -10.07 -12.36 -9.26
C HIS A 84 -8.70 -11.73 -9.60
N VAL A 85 -8.33 -10.71 -8.81
CA VAL A 85 -7.05 -9.98 -8.94
C VAL A 85 -6.35 -9.77 -7.59
N GLU A 86 -6.84 -10.39 -6.53
CA GLU A 86 -6.28 -10.29 -5.18
C GLU A 86 -4.84 -10.82 -5.06
N GLU A 87 -4.39 -11.62 -6.02
CA GLU A 87 -3.04 -12.21 -6.00
C GLU A 87 -1.93 -11.16 -6.07
N VAL A 88 -2.19 -9.99 -6.64
CA VAL A 88 -1.22 -8.89 -6.71
C VAL A 88 -1.38 -7.89 -5.57
N LEU A 89 -2.34 -8.07 -4.68
CA LEU A 89 -2.54 -7.19 -3.53
C LEU A 89 -1.98 -7.82 -2.26
N LEU A 90 -1.38 -7.02 -1.41
CA LEU A 90 -0.93 -7.48 -0.11
C LEU A 90 -2.08 -7.38 0.89
N PRO A 91 -2.61 -8.51 1.40
CA PRO A 91 -3.77 -8.49 2.29
C PRO A 91 -3.51 -7.64 3.53
N ILE A 92 -4.49 -6.82 3.87
CA ILE A 92 -4.57 -6.11 5.15
C ILE A 92 -5.72 -6.70 5.97
N LYS A 93 -5.58 -6.74 7.28
CA LYS A 93 -6.58 -7.31 8.18
C LYS A 93 -6.80 -6.40 9.39
N TYR A 94 -8.04 -6.05 9.64
CA TYR A 94 -8.48 -5.40 10.87
C TYR A 94 -8.31 -6.35 12.07
N ILE A 95 -7.77 -5.85 13.17
CA ILE A 95 -7.52 -6.60 14.40
C ILE A 95 -8.51 -6.19 15.50
N GLY A 96 -8.82 -4.92 15.59
CA GLY A 96 -9.71 -4.37 16.61
C GLY A 96 -9.49 -2.87 16.81
N GLU A 97 -10.29 -2.29 17.69
CA GLU A 97 -10.14 -0.92 18.15
C GLU A 97 -9.76 -0.93 19.63
N PHE A 98 -8.66 -0.27 19.95
CA PHE A 98 -8.08 -0.21 21.29
C PHE A 98 -7.72 1.24 21.60
N TYR A 99 -8.24 1.77 22.72
CA TYR A 99 -7.96 3.16 23.15
C TYR A 99 -8.17 4.20 22.03
N ASN A 100 -9.32 4.09 21.32
CA ASN A 100 -9.69 4.90 20.16
C ASN A 100 -8.75 4.76 18.94
N ASN A 101 -7.90 3.72 18.91
CA ASN A 101 -7.02 3.42 17.78
C ASN A 101 -7.47 2.15 17.07
N LYS A 102 -7.80 2.25 15.78
CA LYS A 102 -8.08 1.10 14.93
C LYS A 102 -6.77 0.46 14.47
N ILE A 103 -6.58 -0.80 14.77
CA ILE A 103 -5.35 -1.54 14.48
C ILE A 103 -5.58 -2.50 13.32
N TYR A 104 -4.68 -2.44 12.35
CA TYR A 104 -4.61 -3.34 11.21
C TYR A 104 -3.24 -4.00 11.14
N ILE A 105 -3.16 -5.18 10.53
CA ILE A 105 -1.90 -5.84 10.21
C ILE A 105 -1.78 -6.13 8.73
N GLN A 106 -0.55 -6.03 8.24
CA GLN A 106 -0.19 -6.40 6.88
C GLN A 106 1.19 -7.06 6.89
N LYS A 107 1.46 -7.98 5.97
CA LYS A 107 2.75 -8.65 5.89
C LYS A 107 3.85 -7.69 5.44
N LYS A 108 5.08 -7.83 5.96
CA LYS A 108 6.25 -7.12 5.42
C LYS A 108 6.55 -7.59 3.99
N PHE A 109 7.07 -6.67 3.20
CA PHE A 109 7.47 -6.90 1.81
C PHE A 109 8.71 -6.08 1.48
N THR A 110 9.30 -6.31 0.31
CA THR A 110 10.42 -5.53 -0.19
C THR A 110 9.94 -4.58 -1.29
N CYS A 111 10.05 -3.28 -1.05
CA CYS A 111 9.67 -2.24 -2.02
C CYS A 111 10.54 -2.31 -3.28
N THR A 112 9.97 -2.01 -4.46
CA THR A 112 10.70 -1.97 -5.74
C THR A 112 11.87 -0.99 -5.71
N ASN A 113 11.73 0.15 -5.08
CA ASN A 113 12.82 1.12 -4.94
C ASN A 113 14.04 0.57 -4.18
N THR A 114 13.82 -0.35 -3.24
CA THR A 114 14.91 -1.00 -2.49
C THR A 114 15.64 -2.03 -3.36
N ILE A 115 14.91 -2.78 -4.18
CA ILE A 115 15.48 -3.74 -5.14
C ILE A 115 16.20 -2.98 -6.25
N ALA A 116 15.58 -1.92 -6.77
CA ALA A 116 16.13 -1.12 -7.84
C ALA A 116 17.50 -0.49 -7.53
N LYS A 117 17.79 -0.21 -6.26
CA LYS A 117 19.11 0.27 -5.82
C LYS A 117 20.19 -0.81 -5.84
N LYS A 118 19.81 -2.11 -5.80
CA LYS A 118 20.73 -3.26 -5.75
C LYS A 118 21.04 -3.84 -7.14
N GLU A 119 20.21 -3.57 -8.15
CA GLU A 119 20.42 -4.08 -9.51
C GLU A 119 21.25 -3.10 -10.35
N SER A 120 22.10 -3.63 -11.24
CA SER A 120 22.85 -2.77 -12.15
C SER A 120 21.91 -2.01 -13.09
N ARG A 121 22.24 -0.75 -13.38
CA ARG A 121 21.46 0.14 -14.25
C ARG A 121 21.24 -0.45 -15.65
N GLU A 122 22.21 -1.20 -16.15
CA GLU A 122 22.15 -1.86 -17.48
C GLU A 122 21.11 -2.98 -17.51
N LYS A 123 21.14 -3.87 -16.50
CA LYS A 123 20.18 -4.97 -16.39
C LYS A 123 18.73 -4.47 -16.25
N ARG A 124 18.55 -3.36 -15.52
CA ARG A 124 17.24 -2.71 -15.39
C ARG A 124 16.77 -2.12 -16.71
N ASN A 125 17.64 -1.44 -17.44
CA ASN A 125 17.29 -0.89 -18.76
C ASN A 125 16.92 -1.98 -19.75
N GLU A 126 17.66 -3.08 -19.78
CA GLU A 126 17.35 -4.22 -20.65
C GLU A 126 16.00 -4.87 -20.29
N MET A 127 15.71 -5.07 -19.02
CA MET A 127 14.43 -5.59 -18.53
C MET A 127 13.28 -4.62 -18.83
N ARG A 128 13.52 -3.32 -18.68
CA ARG A 128 12.56 -2.25 -18.97
C ARG A 128 12.18 -2.22 -20.45
N VAL A 129 13.13 -2.31 -21.35
CA VAL A 129 12.87 -2.35 -22.81
C VAL A 129 12.03 -3.57 -23.18
N LYS A 130 12.35 -4.75 -22.62
CA LYS A 130 11.61 -5.99 -22.88
C LYS A 130 10.17 -5.94 -22.36
N SER A 131 9.97 -5.40 -21.16
CA SER A 131 8.63 -5.27 -20.58
C SER A 131 7.79 -4.20 -21.26
N HIS A 132 8.40 -3.07 -21.62
CA HIS A 132 7.73 -1.97 -22.32
C HIS A 132 7.13 -2.45 -23.68
N THR A 133 7.89 -3.22 -24.44
CA THR A 133 7.42 -3.78 -25.71
C THR A 133 6.25 -4.75 -25.52
N ALA A 134 6.21 -5.51 -24.41
CA ALA A 134 5.12 -6.45 -24.11
C ALA A 134 3.84 -5.75 -23.59
N ILE A 135 3.98 -4.59 -22.93
CA ILE A 135 2.90 -3.87 -22.27
C ILE A 135 2.14 -2.97 -23.25
N TYR A 136 2.86 -2.27 -24.13
CA TYR A 136 2.26 -1.25 -24.99
C TYR A 136 1.48 -1.82 -26.19
N SER A 137 1.65 -3.12 -26.49
CA SER A 137 1.09 -3.62 -27.76
C SER A 137 -0.43 -3.82 -27.75
N ASP A 138 -1.12 -3.99 -26.60
CA ASP A 138 -2.55 -4.38 -26.70
C ASP A 138 -3.56 -3.85 -25.66
N THR A 139 -3.20 -3.38 -24.47
CA THR A 139 -4.26 -3.03 -23.50
C THR A 139 -3.88 -2.12 -22.34
N CYS A 140 -2.60 -1.91 -22.06
CA CYS A 140 -2.16 -1.26 -20.83
C CYS A 140 -1.89 0.23 -20.89
N GLY A 141 -1.66 0.78 -22.08
CA GLY A 141 -1.49 2.23 -22.25
C GLY A 141 -2.72 3.02 -21.74
N TYR A 142 -3.90 2.44 -21.91
CA TYR A 142 -5.14 3.04 -21.47
C TYR A 142 -5.30 3.02 -19.95
N CYS A 143 -5.07 1.87 -19.32
CA CYS A 143 -5.19 1.67 -17.89
C CYS A 143 -4.21 2.55 -17.09
N MET A 144 -2.96 2.65 -17.54
CA MET A 144 -1.92 3.42 -16.86
C MET A 144 -2.06 4.93 -17.04
N ALA A 145 -2.57 5.38 -18.20
CA ALA A 145 -2.81 6.79 -18.47
C ALA A 145 -3.99 7.34 -17.65
N GLU A 146 -5.08 6.59 -17.50
CA GLU A 146 -6.24 7.02 -16.72
C GLU A 146 -6.03 6.93 -15.21
N ALA A 147 -5.27 5.93 -14.74
CA ALA A 147 -5.01 5.76 -13.32
C ALA A 147 -3.90 6.69 -12.78
N ASN A 148 -3.31 7.56 -13.62
CA ASN A 148 -2.20 8.46 -13.27
C ASN A 148 -1.02 7.71 -12.60
N CYS A 149 -0.75 6.47 -13.05
CA CYS A 149 0.15 5.53 -12.41
C CYS A 149 1.50 5.49 -13.11
N SER A 150 2.58 5.69 -12.36
CA SER A 150 3.94 5.38 -12.79
C SER A 150 4.38 4.02 -12.24
N ILE A 151 3.86 2.93 -12.81
CA ILE A 151 4.23 1.57 -12.42
C ILE A 151 5.57 1.21 -13.06
N ASP A 152 6.44 0.55 -12.29
CA ASP A 152 7.69 -0.02 -12.78
C ASP A 152 7.41 -1.09 -13.84
N ASP A 153 8.02 -0.92 -15.04
CA ASP A 153 7.79 -1.82 -16.19
C ASP A 153 8.22 -3.26 -15.90
N VAL A 154 9.23 -3.46 -15.06
CA VAL A 154 9.70 -4.80 -14.66
C VAL A 154 8.67 -5.49 -13.78
N TRP A 155 8.12 -4.74 -12.83
CA TRP A 155 7.06 -5.24 -11.95
C TRP A 155 5.84 -5.65 -12.77
N PHE A 156 5.40 -4.79 -13.68
CA PHE A 156 4.23 -5.03 -14.51
C PHE A 156 4.46 -6.17 -15.50
N GLY A 157 5.63 -6.23 -16.15
CA GLY A 157 6.02 -7.34 -17.01
C GLY A 157 6.00 -8.68 -16.28
N ARG A 158 6.32 -8.69 -14.98
CA ARG A 158 6.23 -9.89 -14.14
C ARG A 158 4.78 -10.28 -13.84
N VAL A 159 3.90 -9.29 -13.56
CA VAL A 159 2.45 -9.54 -13.43
C VAL A 159 1.90 -10.19 -14.69
N LEU A 160 2.20 -9.59 -15.86
CA LEU A 160 1.77 -10.14 -17.14
C LEU A 160 2.29 -11.56 -17.39
N SER A 161 3.56 -11.82 -17.06
CA SER A 161 4.18 -13.15 -17.23
C SER A 161 3.57 -14.22 -16.33
N LEU A 162 3.16 -13.87 -15.10
CA LEU A 162 2.62 -14.82 -14.13
C LEU A 162 1.13 -15.08 -14.33
N TYR A 163 0.37 -14.04 -14.67
CA TYR A 163 -1.09 -14.07 -14.61
C TYR A 163 -1.76 -13.93 -16.00
N GLY A 164 -1.02 -13.47 -17.01
CA GLY A 164 -1.50 -13.35 -18.37
C GLY A 164 -2.35 -12.11 -18.66
N LYS A 165 -2.72 -11.94 -19.95
CA LYS A 165 -3.44 -10.76 -20.45
C LYS A 165 -4.84 -10.60 -19.86
N ASP A 166 -5.56 -11.68 -19.63
CA ASP A 166 -6.92 -11.61 -19.08
C ASP A 166 -6.95 -11.17 -17.62
N PHE A 167 -5.93 -11.53 -16.85
CA PHE A 167 -5.73 -10.98 -15.53
C PHE A 167 -5.53 -9.47 -15.59
N ILE A 168 -4.67 -8.98 -16.51
CA ILE A 168 -4.41 -7.54 -16.66
C ILE A 168 -5.68 -6.77 -17.01
N LYS A 169 -6.55 -7.32 -17.88
CA LYS A 169 -7.85 -6.70 -18.20
C LYS A 169 -8.74 -6.57 -16.96
N ARG A 170 -8.83 -7.63 -16.15
CA ARG A 170 -9.60 -7.59 -14.91
C ARG A 170 -9.00 -6.62 -13.90
N PHE A 171 -7.66 -6.61 -13.77
CA PHE A 171 -6.94 -5.70 -12.90
C PHE A 171 -7.14 -4.24 -13.31
N SER A 172 -7.08 -3.94 -14.62
CA SER A 172 -7.40 -2.62 -15.15
C SER A 172 -8.80 -2.18 -14.77
N LYS A 173 -9.80 -3.03 -15.00
CA LYS A 173 -11.18 -2.73 -14.62
C LYS A 173 -11.32 -2.49 -13.12
N TYR A 174 -10.70 -3.35 -12.30
CA TYR A 174 -10.68 -3.18 -10.86
C TYR A 174 -10.12 -1.82 -10.43
N THR A 175 -8.95 -1.41 -10.97
CA THR A 175 -8.32 -0.14 -10.61
C THR A 175 -9.18 1.08 -10.96
N VAL A 176 -9.89 1.03 -12.09
CA VAL A 176 -10.85 2.08 -12.50
C VAL A 176 -12.05 2.10 -11.55
N ASP A 177 -12.65 0.94 -11.30
CA ASP A 177 -13.89 0.85 -10.52
C ASP A 177 -13.70 1.26 -9.04
N ILE A 178 -12.50 1.08 -8.48
CA ILE A 178 -12.18 1.54 -7.11
C ILE A 178 -11.52 2.92 -7.07
N GLY A 179 -11.30 3.56 -8.23
CA GLY A 179 -10.61 4.85 -8.30
C GLY A 179 -9.17 4.81 -7.81
N LEU A 180 -8.44 3.70 -8.05
CA LEU A 180 -7.06 3.55 -7.61
C LEU A 180 -6.13 4.44 -8.44
N ASN A 181 -5.71 5.58 -7.89
CA ASN A 181 -4.96 6.63 -8.56
C ASN A 181 -3.55 6.86 -8.00
N ASP A 182 -3.11 6.03 -7.04
CA ASP A 182 -1.82 6.19 -6.35
C ASP A 182 -0.90 4.97 -6.50
N LEU A 183 -0.91 4.34 -7.66
CA LEU A 183 0.02 3.27 -7.99
C LEU A 183 1.35 3.85 -8.46
N HIS A 184 2.35 3.81 -7.62
CA HIS A 184 3.71 4.20 -7.94
C HIS A 184 4.74 3.26 -7.27
N ASN A 185 6.02 3.43 -7.60
CA ASN A 185 7.10 2.52 -7.18
C ASN A 185 7.27 2.36 -5.66
N ASN A 186 6.74 3.28 -4.85
CA ASN A 186 6.75 3.13 -3.38
C ASN A 186 5.59 2.26 -2.87
N ASN A 187 4.53 2.11 -3.68
CA ASN A 187 3.33 1.34 -3.31
C ASN A 187 3.29 -0.06 -3.94
N ILE A 188 4.33 -0.43 -4.70
CA ILE A 188 4.50 -1.74 -5.29
C ILE A 188 5.81 -2.39 -4.84
N GLY A 189 5.86 -3.70 -4.85
CA GLY A 189 7.05 -4.41 -4.42
C GLY A 189 6.99 -5.89 -4.68
N TRP A 190 7.76 -6.63 -3.90
CA TRP A 190 7.97 -8.06 -4.08
C TRP A 190 7.80 -8.82 -2.78
N LEU A 191 7.02 -9.88 -2.82
CA LEU A 191 6.92 -10.83 -1.74
C LEU A 191 7.33 -12.21 -2.27
N LYS A 192 8.51 -12.71 -1.88
CA LYS A 192 9.06 -14.00 -2.36
C LYS A 192 9.01 -14.11 -3.89
N ASN A 193 9.53 -13.10 -4.60
CA ASN A 193 9.54 -12.99 -6.07
C ASN A 193 8.16 -12.88 -6.75
N ARG A 194 7.10 -12.67 -6.00
CA ARG A 194 5.77 -12.34 -6.56
C ARG A 194 5.58 -10.83 -6.53
N PRO A 195 5.11 -10.22 -7.63
CA PRO A 195 4.78 -8.80 -7.64
C PRO A 195 3.55 -8.55 -6.78
N ILE A 196 3.60 -7.52 -5.93
CA ILE A 196 2.51 -7.14 -5.03
C ILE A 196 2.34 -5.62 -4.97
N ILE A 197 1.14 -5.20 -4.62
CA ILE A 197 0.77 -3.82 -4.27
C ILE A 197 0.47 -3.81 -2.77
N LEU A 198 1.02 -2.83 -2.07
CA LEU A 198 0.88 -2.71 -0.62
C LEU A 198 -0.09 -1.61 -0.20
N ASP A 199 -0.16 -0.54 -0.97
CA ASP A 199 -1.04 0.61 -0.72
C ASP A 199 -1.97 0.78 -1.92
N TYR A 200 -3.21 0.39 -1.73
CA TYR A 200 -4.25 0.41 -2.75
C TYR A 200 -5.54 1.07 -2.25
N ALA A 201 -5.41 1.95 -1.24
CA ALA A 201 -6.52 2.78 -0.80
C ALA A 201 -6.85 3.90 -1.81
N GLY A 202 -5.83 4.34 -2.58
CA GLY A 202 -5.93 5.50 -3.45
C GLY A 202 -5.98 6.83 -2.65
N TYR A 203 -6.01 7.94 -3.36
CA TYR A 203 -6.25 9.26 -2.76
C TYR A 203 -7.71 9.66 -2.92
N TYR A 204 -8.54 9.32 -1.94
CA TYR A 204 -9.89 9.86 -1.85
C TYR A 204 -9.81 11.32 -1.44
N GLY A 205 -10.27 12.21 -2.31
CA GLY A 205 -10.30 13.66 -2.03
C GLY A 205 -9.47 14.54 -2.95
N TYR A 206 -8.76 13.99 -3.95
CA TYR A 206 -8.25 14.82 -5.04
C TYR A 206 -9.32 15.13 -6.10
N GLY A 207 -10.38 14.33 -6.18
CA GLY A 207 -11.51 14.57 -7.07
C GLY A 207 -12.45 15.67 -6.60
N ASP A 208 -12.53 15.92 -5.29
CA ASP A 208 -13.43 16.94 -4.73
C ASP A 208 -12.81 18.34 -4.71
N CYS A 209 -11.50 18.48 -4.91
CA CYS A 209 -10.86 19.79 -4.95
C CYS A 209 -11.01 20.53 -6.30
N SER A 210 -11.56 19.87 -7.33
CA SER A 210 -11.73 20.49 -8.65
C SER A 210 -13.14 21.00 -8.94
N SER A 211 -14.11 20.78 -8.04
CA SER A 211 -15.51 21.20 -8.25
C SER A 211 -15.97 22.41 -7.44
N GLU A 212 -15.11 22.98 -6.58
CA GLU A 212 -15.46 24.18 -5.81
C GLU A 212 -14.55 25.39 -6.09
N SER A 213 -14.14 25.57 -7.33
CA SER A 213 -13.53 26.84 -7.73
C SER A 213 -14.06 27.27 -9.10
N TYR A 214 -15.33 27.65 -9.10
CA TYR A 214 -15.85 28.68 -10.03
C TYR A 214 -17.11 29.30 -9.46
#